data_a5c4e4d577c2f6142a2f8b1a83345768
#
_entry.id   a5c4e4d577c2f6142a2f8b1a83345768
#
_cell.length_a   1.000
_cell.length_b   1.000
_cell.length_c   1.000
_cell.angle_alpha   90.00
_cell.angle_beta   90.00
_cell.angle_gamma   90.00
#
_symmetry.space_group_name_H-M   'P 1'
#
loop_
_entity.id
_entity.type
_entity.pdbx_description
1 polymer ?
#
loop_
_entity_poly.entity_id
_entity_poly.type
_entity_poly.pdbx_seq_one_letter_code
_entity_poly.pdbx_strand_id
1 'polypeptide(L)'
;MRQLKITKQVTNRETASLDKYLQEIGRVDLITADEEVELAQRIKAGDVAALEKLTKANLRFVVSVAKQYQNQGLTLPDLINEGNLGLIKAAQRFDETRGFKFISYAVWWIRQSILQALAEQSRIVRLPLNKIGSINKINKMYAYLEQANERVPSAEEIARELDMSVNDVKESMKNAGRHISMDAPLVEGEDSNLYDVIRSNESPNPDKSLILDSLRTEI
;
A
#
# COMPACT_ATOMS: atom_id res chain seq x y z
N MET A 1 15.57 11.72 7.27
CA MET A 1 14.17 11.77 6.76
C MET A 1 14.18 12.46 5.40
N ARG A 2 13.68 11.81 4.34
CA ARG A 2 13.54 12.46 3.04
C ARG A 2 12.48 13.55 3.12
N GLN A 3 12.84 14.78 2.82
CA GLN A 3 11.88 15.88 2.68
C GLN A 3 10.89 15.55 1.56
N LEU A 4 9.62 15.83 1.82
CA LEU A 4 8.53 15.61 0.86
C LEU A 4 8.70 16.61 -0.29
N LYS A 5 9.22 16.17 -1.43
CA LYS A 5 9.25 16.95 -2.67
C LYS A 5 7.94 16.71 -3.40
N ILE A 6 7.02 17.66 -3.34
CA ILE A 6 5.78 17.64 -4.11
C ILE A 6 6.13 18.06 -5.54
N THR A 7 6.31 17.11 -6.43
CA THR A 7 6.44 17.36 -7.87
C THR A 7 5.07 17.45 -8.50
N LYS A 8 4.86 18.38 -9.46
CA LYS A 8 3.62 18.45 -10.23
C LYS A 8 3.49 17.21 -11.10
N GLN A 9 2.80 16.19 -10.63
CA GLN A 9 2.45 15.01 -11.42
C GLN A 9 1.08 15.20 -12.07
N VAL A 10 0.99 14.83 -13.34
CA VAL A 10 -0.29 14.79 -14.06
C VAL A 10 -1.18 13.73 -13.42
N THR A 11 -2.43 14.09 -13.10
CA THR A 11 -3.40 13.14 -12.55
C THR A 11 -4.06 12.41 -13.71
N ASN A 12 -3.91 11.10 -13.79
CA ASN A 12 -4.72 10.27 -14.68
C ASN A 12 -6.17 10.30 -14.16
N ARG A 13 -7.06 10.78 -14.98
CA ARG A 13 -8.49 10.94 -14.65
C ARG A 13 -9.24 9.73 -15.19
N GLU A 14 -9.07 8.60 -14.54
CA GLU A 14 -9.60 7.32 -15.04
C GLU A 14 -11.10 7.16 -14.83
N THR A 15 -11.70 7.92 -13.91
CA THR A 15 -13.13 7.82 -13.60
C THR A 15 -13.80 9.18 -13.53
N ALA A 16 -15.04 9.29 -14.08
CA ALA A 16 -15.84 10.50 -14.03
C ALA A 16 -16.13 10.99 -12.59
N SER A 17 -16.18 10.06 -11.62
CA SER A 17 -16.38 10.39 -10.20
C SER A 17 -15.18 11.11 -9.62
N LEU A 18 -13.97 10.68 -9.96
CA LEU A 18 -12.74 11.33 -9.53
C LEU A 18 -12.62 12.74 -10.11
N ASP A 19 -12.98 12.92 -11.38
CA ASP A 19 -13.01 14.26 -12.02
C ASP A 19 -13.94 15.22 -11.30
N LYS A 20 -15.16 14.77 -10.98
CA LYS A 20 -16.12 15.56 -10.24
C LYS A 20 -15.60 15.94 -8.86
N TYR A 21 -15.02 14.97 -8.13
CA TYR A 21 -14.40 15.22 -6.84
C TYR A 21 -13.28 16.27 -6.94
N LEU A 22 -12.37 16.14 -7.91
CA LEU A 22 -11.28 17.11 -8.11
C LEU A 22 -11.78 18.50 -8.46
N GLN A 23 -12.88 18.62 -9.22
CA GLN A 23 -13.51 19.91 -9.51
C GLN A 23 -14.13 20.52 -8.25
N GLU A 24 -14.81 19.73 -7.42
CA GLU A 24 -15.43 20.20 -6.18
C GLU A 24 -14.40 20.72 -5.19
N ILE A 25 -13.32 19.96 -4.92
CA ILE A 25 -12.27 20.41 -4.01
C ILE A 25 -11.48 21.61 -4.56
N GLY A 26 -11.45 21.76 -5.89
CA GLY A 26 -10.79 22.90 -6.54
C GLY A 26 -11.50 24.24 -6.33
N ARG A 27 -12.81 24.22 -6.03
CA ARG A 27 -13.63 25.42 -5.79
C ARG A 27 -13.54 25.96 -4.36
N VAL A 28 -13.01 25.15 -3.44
CA VAL A 28 -12.90 25.53 -2.03
C VAL A 28 -11.73 26.49 -1.85
N ASP A 29 -11.99 27.63 -1.20
CA ASP A 29 -10.97 28.62 -0.89
C ASP A 29 -9.95 28.10 0.13
N LEU A 30 -8.73 28.63 0.03
CA LEU A 30 -7.66 28.33 0.99
C LEU A 30 -7.90 29.13 2.27
N ILE A 31 -7.55 28.54 3.40
CA ILE A 31 -7.67 29.13 4.73
C ILE A 31 -6.36 29.85 5.08
N THR A 32 -6.47 31.01 5.74
CA THR A 32 -5.33 31.74 6.28
C THR A 32 -4.83 31.13 7.59
N ALA A 33 -3.60 31.47 8.03
CA ALA A 33 -3.05 30.92 9.26
C ALA A 33 -3.86 31.34 10.51
N ASP A 34 -4.40 32.55 10.51
CA ASP A 34 -5.21 33.06 11.62
C ASP A 34 -6.55 32.30 11.71
N GLU A 35 -7.17 32.04 10.56
CA GLU A 35 -8.40 31.22 10.48
C GLU A 35 -8.13 29.75 10.89
N GLU A 36 -6.94 29.18 10.59
CA GLU A 36 -6.55 27.84 11.05
C GLU A 36 -6.58 27.76 12.59
N VAL A 37 -6.06 28.78 13.28
CA VAL A 37 -6.04 28.86 14.74
C VAL A 37 -7.47 28.97 15.29
N GLU A 38 -8.29 29.87 14.74
CA GLU A 38 -9.69 30.03 15.18
C GLU A 38 -10.49 28.74 15.00
N LEU A 39 -10.37 28.10 13.84
CA LEU A 39 -11.05 26.82 13.57
C LEU A 39 -10.55 25.73 14.52
N ALA A 40 -9.26 25.66 14.81
CA ALA A 40 -8.70 24.67 15.73
C ALA A 40 -9.27 24.83 17.16
N GLN A 41 -9.42 26.06 17.64
CA GLN A 41 -10.06 26.33 18.94
C GLN A 41 -11.52 25.89 18.97
N ARG A 42 -12.27 26.17 17.90
CA ARG A 42 -13.67 25.75 17.78
C ARG A 42 -13.81 24.22 17.70
N ILE A 43 -12.87 23.52 17.01
CA ILE A 43 -12.84 22.05 16.96
C ILE A 43 -12.61 21.46 18.35
N LYS A 44 -11.72 22.05 19.17
CA LYS A 44 -11.51 21.64 20.57
C LYS A 44 -12.78 21.82 21.42
N ALA A 45 -13.61 22.80 21.09
CA ALA A 45 -14.92 23.02 21.72
C ALA A 45 -16.01 22.06 21.22
N GLY A 46 -15.70 21.19 20.24
CA GLY A 46 -16.64 20.20 19.68
C GLY A 46 -17.44 20.67 18.47
N ASP A 47 -17.05 21.76 17.82
CA ASP A 47 -17.75 22.28 16.62
C ASP A 47 -17.43 21.44 15.38
N VAL A 48 -18.41 20.68 14.91
CA VAL A 48 -18.33 19.83 13.72
C VAL A 48 -18.23 20.68 12.43
N ALA A 49 -18.90 21.84 12.37
CA ALA A 49 -18.85 22.70 11.18
C ALA A 49 -17.45 23.30 10.98
N ALA A 50 -16.75 23.64 12.07
CA ALA A 50 -15.35 24.05 12.01
C ALA A 50 -14.43 22.94 11.52
N LEU A 51 -14.66 21.71 11.96
CA LEU A 51 -13.92 20.52 11.49
C LEU A 51 -14.11 20.30 9.98
N GLU A 52 -15.36 20.38 9.50
CA GLU A 52 -15.64 20.27 8.07
C GLU A 52 -14.97 21.38 7.24
N LYS A 53 -15.01 22.64 7.72
CA LYS A 53 -14.38 23.76 7.01
C LYS A 53 -12.87 23.55 6.90
N LEU A 54 -12.20 23.20 8.01
CA LEU A 54 -10.75 22.96 8.02
C LEU A 54 -10.34 21.77 7.12
N THR A 55 -11.10 20.67 7.15
CA THR A 55 -10.81 19.50 6.33
C THR A 55 -11.05 19.78 4.86
N LYS A 56 -12.18 20.39 4.48
CA LYS A 56 -12.52 20.70 3.07
C LYS A 56 -11.45 21.57 2.40
N ALA A 57 -10.94 22.59 3.09
CA ALA A 57 -9.90 23.47 2.56
C ALA A 57 -8.56 22.76 2.30
N ASN A 58 -8.29 21.65 3.01
CA ASN A 58 -7.03 20.92 2.91
C ASN A 58 -7.10 19.63 2.07
N LEU A 59 -8.25 19.27 1.48
CA LEU A 59 -8.41 18.08 0.64
C LEU A 59 -7.46 18.07 -0.57
N ARG A 60 -7.20 19.23 -1.18
CA ARG A 60 -6.26 19.37 -2.30
C ARG A 60 -4.85 18.89 -1.92
N PHE A 61 -4.44 19.13 -0.68
CA PHE A 61 -3.15 18.69 -0.18
C PHE A 61 -3.09 17.17 -0.03
N VAL A 62 -4.18 16.54 0.45
CA VAL A 62 -4.28 15.07 0.52
C VAL A 62 -4.06 14.43 -0.84
N VAL A 63 -4.69 14.97 -1.91
CA VAL A 63 -4.50 14.48 -3.28
C VAL A 63 -3.02 14.53 -3.70
N SER A 64 -2.33 15.62 -3.35
CA SER A 64 -0.90 15.78 -3.67
C SER A 64 -0.01 14.74 -2.97
N VAL A 65 -0.38 14.36 -1.74
CA VAL A 65 0.32 13.31 -0.99
C VAL A 65 -0.03 11.93 -1.53
N ALA A 66 -1.32 11.65 -1.78
CA ALA A 66 -1.80 10.35 -2.28
C ALA A 66 -1.17 9.97 -3.63
N LYS A 67 -0.95 10.94 -4.52
CA LYS A 67 -0.27 10.72 -5.80
C LYS A 67 1.11 10.09 -5.69
N GLN A 68 1.84 10.32 -4.59
CA GLN A 68 3.17 9.75 -4.39
C GLN A 68 3.15 8.25 -4.10
N TYR A 69 1.98 7.71 -3.73
CA TYR A 69 1.77 6.32 -3.38
C TYR A 69 0.99 5.53 -4.44
N GLN A 70 0.78 6.12 -5.63
CA GLN A 70 0.16 5.43 -6.76
C GLN A 70 0.96 4.18 -7.17
N ASN A 71 0.30 3.22 -7.81
CA ASN A 71 0.88 1.98 -8.35
C ASN A 71 1.46 1.03 -7.27
N GLN A 72 1.06 1.17 -6.02
CA GLN A 72 1.51 0.30 -4.93
C GLN A 72 0.48 -0.76 -4.52
N GLY A 73 -0.63 -0.90 -5.28
CA GLY A 73 -1.65 -1.92 -5.09
C GLY A 73 -3.02 -1.39 -4.67
N LEU A 74 -3.18 -0.08 -4.47
CA LEU A 74 -4.46 0.59 -4.29
C LEU A 74 -4.70 1.62 -5.40
N THR A 75 -5.98 1.87 -5.72
CA THR A 75 -6.37 2.90 -6.68
C THR A 75 -6.19 4.30 -6.10
N LEU A 76 -6.05 5.32 -6.95
CA LEU A 76 -5.91 6.70 -6.47
C LEU A 76 -7.11 7.18 -5.62
N PRO A 77 -8.37 6.89 -5.99
CA PRO A 77 -9.53 7.23 -5.15
C PRO A 77 -9.45 6.60 -3.74
N ASP A 78 -9.02 5.35 -3.62
CA ASP A 78 -8.89 4.68 -2.33
C ASP A 78 -7.80 5.33 -1.47
N LEU A 79 -6.65 5.65 -2.08
CA LEU A 79 -5.56 6.36 -1.41
C LEU A 79 -5.99 7.75 -0.90
N ILE A 80 -6.81 8.46 -1.69
CA ILE A 80 -7.36 9.77 -1.29
C ILE A 80 -8.31 9.60 -0.11
N ASN A 81 -9.21 8.61 -0.14
CA ASN A 81 -10.17 8.37 0.94
C ASN A 81 -9.45 8.03 2.25
N GLU A 82 -8.46 7.14 2.21
CA GLU A 82 -7.64 6.81 3.38
C GLU A 82 -6.81 8.01 3.87
N GLY A 83 -6.30 8.82 2.95
CA GLY A 83 -5.64 10.08 3.27
C GLY A 83 -6.57 11.10 3.93
N ASN A 84 -7.83 11.19 3.49
CA ASN A 84 -8.85 12.05 4.09
C ASN A 84 -9.19 11.60 5.52
N LEU A 85 -9.25 10.29 5.79
CA LEU A 85 -9.39 9.79 7.17
C LEU A 85 -8.22 10.21 8.06
N GLY A 86 -7.00 10.16 7.52
CA GLY A 86 -5.81 10.68 8.19
C GLY A 86 -5.90 12.18 8.48
N LEU A 87 -6.39 12.97 7.52
CA LEU A 87 -6.59 14.42 7.67
C LEU A 87 -7.60 14.75 8.78
N ILE A 88 -8.72 14.03 8.84
CA ILE A 88 -9.74 14.21 9.89
C ILE A 88 -9.15 13.92 11.28
N LYS A 89 -8.40 12.81 11.42
CA LYS A 89 -7.70 12.48 12.67
C LYS A 89 -6.70 13.55 13.08
N ALA A 90 -6.00 14.13 12.09
CA ALA A 90 -5.07 15.22 12.33
C ALA A 90 -5.80 16.48 12.82
N ALA A 91 -6.93 16.85 12.20
CA ALA A 91 -7.72 18.02 12.58
C ALA A 91 -8.26 17.93 14.01
N GLN A 92 -8.68 16.74 14.44
CA GLN A 92 -9.16 16.50 15.81
C GLN A 92 -8.05 16.60 16.89
N ARG A 93 -6.79 16.36 16.50
CA ARG A 93 -5.64 16.29 17.43
C ARG A 93 -4.68 17.46 17.29
N PHE A 94 -5.00 18.38 16.40
CA PHE A 94 -4.14 19.55 16.16
C PHE A 94 -4.10 20.48 17.35
N ASP A 95 -2.90 20.96 17.67
CA ASP A 95 -2.66 21.90 18.75
C ASP A 95 -2.07 23.20 18.20
N GLU A 96 -2.90 24.24 18.15
CA GLU A 96 -2.58 25.57 17.64
C GLU A 96 -1.55 26.32 18.48
N THR A 97 -1.38 25.95 19.77
CA THR A 97 -0.47 26.65 20.70
C THR A 97 1.00 26.44 20.31
N ARG A 98 1.30 25.44 19.50
CA ARG A 98 2.67 25.12 19.07
C ARG A 98 3.22 26.02 17.96
N GLY A 99 2.43 26.88 17.37
CA GLY A 99 2.85 27.85 16.36
C GLY A 99 3.21 27.26 15.00
N PHE A 100 2.87 25.98 14.71
CA PHE A 100 3.07 25.33 13.41
C PHE A 100 1.80 25.40 12.57
N LYS A 101 1.97 25.49 11.24
CA LYS A 101 0.85 25.36 10.31
C LYS A 101 0.23 23.97 10.38
N PHE A 102 -1.10 23.90 10.26
CA PHE A 102 -1.86 22.67 10.29
C PHE A 102 -1.32 21.62 9.30
N ILE A 103 -1.01 22.02 8.06
CA ILE A 103 -0.47 21.14 7.00
C ILE A 103 0.80 20.40 7.44
N SER A 104 1.71 21.07 8.18
CA SER A 104 2.96 20.46 8.64
C SER A 104 2.73 19.31 9.62
N TYR A 105 1.66 19.38 10.39
CA TYR A 105 1.24 18.31 11.29
C TYR A 105 0.41 17.23 10.56
N ALA A 106 -0.54 17.66 9.74
CA ALA A 106 -1.47 16.77 9.02
C ALA A 106 -0.75 15.81 8.07
N VAL A 107 0.38 16.24 7.45
CA VAL A 107 1.13 15.38 6.52
C VAL A 107 1.56 14.05 7.12
N TRP A 108 1.86 14.02 8.42
CA TRP A 108 2.27 12.79 9.12
C TRP A 108 1.10 11.82 9.29
N TRP A 109 -0.08 12.34 9.63
CA TRP A 109 -1.30 11.54 9.78
C TRP A 109 -1.81 11.02 8.45
N ILE A 110 -1.80 11.87 7.41
CA ILE A 110 -2.19 11.48 6.04
C ILE A 110 -1.28 10.35 5.56
N ARG A 111 0.04 10.52 5.67
CA ARG A 111 1.01 9.50 5.28
C ARG A 111 0.83 8.20 6.07
N GLN A 112 0.67 8.30 7.37
CA GLN A 112 0.47 7.14 8.23
C GLN A 112 -0.78 6.36 7.85
N SER A 113 -1.90 7.05 7.60
CA SER A 113 -3.16 6.42 7.19
C SER A 113 -3.01 5.73 5.83
N ILE A 114 -2.40 6.39 4.84
CA ILE A 114 -2.16 5.80 3.51
C ILE A 114 -1.25 4.57 3.61
N LEU A 115 -0.14 4.64 4.35
CA LEU A 115 0.77 3.50 4.50
C LEU A 115 0.12 2.33 5.24
N GLN A 116 -0.71 2.60 6.23
CA GLN A 116 -1.48 1.58 6.93
C GLN A 116 -2.48 0.91 5.97
N ALA A 117 -3.22 1.68 5.19
CA ALA A 117 -4.16 1.14 4.20
C ALA A 117 -3.44 0.31 3.13
N LEU A 118 -2.30 0.76 2.62
CA LEU A 118 -1.46 -0.02 1.70
C LEU A 118 -1.01 -1.33 2.31
N ALA A 119 -0.61 -1.33 3.58
CA ALA A 119 -0.18 -2.55 4.26
C ALA A 119 -1.35 -3.54 4.47
N GLU A 120 -2.56 -3.05 4.75
CA GLU A 120 -3.72 -3.89 5.07
C GLU A 120 -4.53 -4.34 3.86
N GLN A 121 -4.63 -3.51 2.82
CA GLN A 121 -5.59 -3.69 1.73
C GLN A 121 -4.96 -3.91 0.35
N SER A 122 -3.65 -3.66 0.16
CA SER A 122 -3.01 -3.76 -1.17
C SER A 122 -2.84 -5.19 -1.67
N ARG A 123 -2.96 -6.20 -0.79
CA ARG A 123 -2.79 -7.61 -1.12
C ARG A 123 -4.13 -8.34 -1.07
N ILE A 124 -4.38 -9.26 -2.02
CA ILE A 124 -5.56 -10.14 -2.00
C ILE A 124 -5.57 -10.98 -0.72
N VAL A 125 -4.43 -11.57 -0.37
CA VAL A 125 -4.24 -12.26 0.91
C VAL A 125 -3.56 -11.30 1.88
N ARG A 126 -4.30 -10.86 2.90
CA ARG A 126 -3.79 -9.92 3.91
C ARG A 126 -2.65 -10.55 4.72
N LEU A 127 -1.57 -9.79 4.89
CA LEU A 127 -0.47 -10.13 5.78
C LEU A 127 -0.53 -9.29 7.08
N PRO A 128 -0.14 -9.84 8.23
CA PRO A 128 0.02 -9.07 9.47
C PRO A 128 1.06 -7.95 9.31
N LEU A 129 0.83 -6.79 9.94
CA LEU A 129 1.72 -5.63 9.86
C LEU A 129 3.16 -5.94 10.27
N ASN A 130 3.36 -6.82 11.25
CA ASN A 130 4.68 -7.25 11.70
C ASN A 130 5.45 -7.98 10.58
N LYS A 131 4.79 -8.86 9.82
CA LYS A 131 5.40 -9.57 8.68
C LYS A 131 5.73 -8.60 7.54
N ILE A 132 4.87 -7.63 7.26
CA ILE A 132 5.14 -6.57 6.27
C ILE A 132 6.34 -5.72 6.68
N GLY A 133 6.43 -5.38 7.97
CA GLY A 133 7.60 -4.69 8.54
C GLY A 133 8.90 -5.47 8.35
N SER A 134 8.88 -6.79 8.59
CA SER A 134 10.02 -7.69 8.39
C SER A 134 10.40 -7.77 6.91
N ILE A 135 9.44 -7.95 5.99
CA ILE A 135 9.67 -7.97 4.55
C ILE A 135 10.33 -6.67 4.08
N ASN A 136 9.84 -5.52 4.56
CA ASN A 136 10.41 -4.22 4.18
C ASN A 136 11.86 -4.04 4.69
N LYS A 137 12.18 -4.55 5.89
CA LYS A 137 13.56 -4.54 6.43
C LYS A 137 14.48 -5.44 5.59
N ILE A 138 14.02 -6.64 5.26
CA ILE A 138 14.75 -7.61 4.44
C ILE A 138 15.01 -7.04 3.05
N ASN A 139 14.00 -6.46 2.39
CA ASN A 139 14.17 -5.86 1.06
C ASN A 139 15.16 -4.68 1.05
N LYS A 140 15.17 -3.87 2.12
CA LYS A 140 16.16 -2.78 2.25
C LYS A 140 17.57 -3.32 2.43
N MET A 141 17.73 -4.34 3.27
CA MET A 141 19.03 -4.96 3.52
C MET A 141 19.53 -5.71 2.28
N TYR A 142 18.61 -6.40 1.57
CA TYR A 142 18.90 -7.06 0.30
C TYR A 142 19.50 -6.06 -0.72
N ALA A 143 18.80 -4.94 -0.96
CA ALA A 143 19.27 -3.91 -1.89
C ALA A 143 20.60 -3.28 -1.44
N TYR A 144 20.81 -3.10 -0.13
CA TYR A 144 22.07 -2.58 0.41
C TYR A 144 23.22 -3.54 0.19
N LEU A 145 23.04 -4.83 0.50
CA LEU A 145 24.08 -5.85 0.34
C LEU A 145 24.37 -6.14 -1.14
N GLU A 146 23.34 -6.12 -2.00
CA GLU A 146 23.51 -6.25 -3.44
C GLU A 146 24.37 -5.12 -4.02
N GLN A 147 24.12 -3.89 -3.58
CA GLN A 147 24.92 -2.74 -4.00
C GLN A 147 26.34 -2.77 -3.44
N ALA A 148 26.52 -3.23 -2.19
CA ALA A 148 27.83 -3.26 -1.54
C ALA A 148 28.74 -4.38 -2.05
N ASN A 149 28.17 -5.54 -2.36
CA ASN A 149 28.91 -6.75 -2.74
C ASN A 149 28.89 -7.01 -4.26
N GLU A 150 28.15 -6.24 -5.03
CA GLU A 150 27.95 -6.40 -6.49
C GLU A 150 27.45 -7.81 -6.89
N ARG A 151 26.80 -8.51 -5.95
CA ARG A 151 26.22 -9.85 -6.13
C ARG A 151 24.96 -10.03 -5.30
N VAL A 152 24.15 -11.00 -5.70
CA VAL A 152 22.93 -11.41 -4.94
C VAL A 152 23.34 -11.90 -3.54
N PRO A 153 22.81 -11.28 -2.44
CA PRO A 153 23.12 -11.69 -1.09
C PRO A 153 22.44 -13.02 -0.74
N SER A 154 23.10 -13.83 0.08
CA SER A 154 22.49 -15.07 0.60
C SER A 154 21.52 -14.75 1.76
N ALA A 155 20.55 -15.66 2.01
CA ALA A 155 19.65 -15.52 3.14
C ALA A 155 20.39 -15.50 4.49
N GLU A 156 21.55 -16.14 4.57
CA GLU A 156 22.40 -16.19 5.77
C GLU A 156 23.11 -14.86 6.05
N GLU A 157 23.55 -14.17 4.99
CA GLU A 157 24.15 -12.84 5.10
C GLU A 157 23.11 -11.81 5.58
N ILE A 158 21.89 -11.84 5.00
CA ILE A 158 20.79 -10.96 5.42
C ILE A 158 20.39 -11.24 6.87
N ALA A 159 20.31 -12.52 7.27
CA ALA A 159 19.95 -12.93 8.61
C ALA A 159 20.95 -12.43 9.66
N ARG A 160 22.26 -12.48 9.32
CA ARG A 160 23.35 -12.01 10.18
C ARG A 160 23.28 -10.49 10.39
N GLU A 161 23.06 -9.73 9.32
CA GLU A 161 22.99 -8.26 9.39
C GLU A 161 21.73 -7.74 10.11
N LEU A 162 20.62 -8.46 10.02
CA LEU A 162 19.35 -8.08 10.66
C LEU A 162 19.12 -8.71 12.04
N ASP A 163 20.05 -9.57 12.51
CA ASP A 163 19.91 -10.35 13.74
C ASP A 163 18.59 -11.14 13.79
N MET A 164 18.29 -11.83 12.67
CA MET A 164 17.08 -12.64 12.48
C MET A 164 17.43 -14.09 12.20
N SER A 165 16.48 -15.01 12.43
CA SER A 165 16.71 -16.41 12.05
C SER A 165 16.74 -16.57 10.52
N VAL A 166 17.59 -17.45 10.01
CA VAL A 166 17.69 -17.75 8.57
C VAL A 166 16.36 -18.27 8.02
N ASN A 167 15.60 -19.02 8.82
CA ASN A 167 14.29 -19.54 8.44
C ASN A 167 13.26 -18.41 8.27
N ASP A 168 13.26 -17.42 9.18
CA ASP A 168 12.36 -16.25 9.08
C ASP A 168 12.66 -15.41 7.85
N VAL A 169 13.94 -15.26 7.50
CA VAL A 169 14.34 -14.55 6.28
C VAL A 169 13.86 -15.31 5.04
N LYS A 170 14.09 -16.62 4.96
CA LYS A 170 13.62 -17.47 3.83
C LYS A 170 12.11 -17.44 3.69
N GLU A 171 11.36 -17.57 4.80
CA GLU A 171 9.91 -17.47 4.81
C GLU A 171 9.42 -16.09 4.35
N SER A 172 10.03 -15.04 4.86
CA SER A 172 9.66 -13.67 4.48
C SER A 172 9.95 -13.37 3.03
N MET A 173 11.07 -13.84 2.47
CA MET A 173 11.38 -13.72 1.05
C MET A 173 10.39 -14.49 0.17
N LYS A 174 9.97 -15.69 0.59
CA LYS A 174 8.96 -16.49 -0.11
C LYS A 174 7.61 -15.77 -0.14
N ASN A 175 7.23 -15.11 0.96
CA ASN A 175 5.96 -14.39 1.10
C ASN A 175 6.00 -12.97 0.54
N ALA A 176 7.16 -12.45 0.15
CA ALA A 176 7.32 -11.10 -0.42
C ALA A 176 6.68 -10.98 -1.81
N GLY A 177 6.58 -12.07 -2.57
CA GLY A 177 5.99 -12.08 -3.91
C GLY A 177 4.56 -11.52 -3.95
N ARG A 178 4.21 -10.86 -5.06
CA ARG A 178 2.83 -10.47 -5.34
C ARG A 178 2.08 -11.64 -5.99
N HIS A 179 0.75 -11.65 -5.84
CA HIS A 179 -0.11 -12.58 -6.56
C HIS A 179 -0.03 -12.34 -8.08
N ILE A 180 -0.15 -13.42 -8.83
CA ILE A 180 -0.19 -13.41 -10.29
C ILE A 180 -1.57 -13.95 -10.71
N SER A 181 -2.17 -13.39 -11.76
CA SER A 181 -3.42 -13.89 -12.31
C SER A 181 -3.17 -15.23 -12.99
N MET A 182 -4.01 -16.23 -12.73
CA MET A 182 -3.93 -17.52 -13.41
C MET A 182 -4.47 -17.46 -14.85
N ASP A 183 -5.29 -16.45 -15.15
CA ASP A 183 -5.81 -16.19 -16.51
C ASP A 183 -4.83 -15.36 -17.35
N ALA A 184 -3.71 -14.91 -16.77
CA ALA A 184 -2.72 -14.15 -17.53
C ALA A 184 -2.06 -15.06 -18.59
N PRO A 185 -1.92 -14.59 -19.85
CA PRO A 185 -1.22 -15.33 -20.89
C PRO A 185 0.25 -15.52 -20.50
N LEU A 186 0.81 -16.70 -20.78
CA LEU A 186 2.22 -17.02 -20.51
C LEU A 186 3.17 -16.26 -21.42
N VAL A 187 2.75 -16.07 -22.66
CA VAL A 187 3.48 -15.29 -23.68
C VAL A 187 2.50 -14.32 -24.33
N GLU A 188 2.91 -13.09 -24.55
CA GLU A 188 2.09 -12.10 -25.24
C GLU A 188 1.72 -12.61 -26.67
N GLY A 189 0.40 -12.77 -26.92
CA GLY A 189 -0.13 -13.22 -28.20
C GLY A 189 -0.46 -14.70 -28.29
N GLU A 190 -0.28 -15.48 -27.23
CA GLU A 190 -0.75 -16.86 -27.14
C GLU A 190 -1.99 -16.96 -26.24
N ASP A 191 -2.89 -17.90 -26.57
CA ASP A 191 -4.10 -18.18 -25.79
C ASP A 191 -3.84 -19.10 -24.58
N SER A 192 -2.57 -19.56 -24.38
CA SER A 192 -2.18 -20.44 -23.28
C SER A 192 -2.06 -19.66 -21.96
N ASN A 193 -2.78 -20.12 -20.94
CA ASN A 193 -2.83 -19.54 -19.61
C ASN A 193 -2.07 -20.40 -18.58
N LEU A 194 -1.81 -19.84 -17.40
CA LEU A 194 -1.22 -20.59 -16.27
C LEU A 194 -2.04 -21.81 -15.87
N TYR A 195 -3.38 -21.80 -16.09
CA TYR A 195 -4.23 -22.95 -15.85
C TYR A 195 -3.85 -24.17 -16.68
N ASP A 196 -3.41 -23.97 -17.92
CA ASP A 196 -3.07 -25.05 -18.83
C ASP A 196 -1.78 -25.78 -18.44
N VAL A 197 -0.93 -25.12 -17.66
CA VAL A 197 0.37 -25.65 -17.20
C VAL A 197 0.27 -26.34 -15.83
N ILE A 198 -0.70 -25.92 -14.99
CA ILE A 198 -0.85 -26.47 -13.64
C ILE A 198 -1.50 -27.85 -13.71
N ARG A 199 -0.72 -28.90 -13.36
CA ARG A 199 -1.21 -30.27 -13.30
C ARG A 199 -2.17 -30.46 -12.13
N SER A 200 -3.35 -31.06 -12.39
CA SER A 200 -4.24 -31.55 -11.35
C SER A 200 -3.64 -32.78 -10.67
N ASN A 201 -3.49 -32.75 -9.37
CA ASN A 201 -3.05 -33.89 -8.57
C ASN A 201 -4.23 -34.71 -7.99
N GLU A 202 -5.44 -34.22 -8.15
CA GLU A 202 -6.66 -34.88 -7.61
C GLU A 202 -7.25 -35.92 -8.56
N SER A 203 -7.02 -35.81 -9.85
CA SER A 203 -7.42 -36.81 -10.81
C SER A 203 -6.49 -38.02 -10.75
N PRO A 204 -6.98 -39.22 -10.41
CA PRO A 204 -6.17 -40.44 -10.47
C PRO A 204 -5.67 -40.67 -11.90
N ASN A 205 -4.37 -40.87 -12.06
CA ASN A 205 -3.81 -41.26 -13.36
C ASN A 205 -4.47 -42.53 -13.83
N PRO A 206 -5.02 -42.60 -15.06
CA PRO A 206 -5.66 -43.80 -15.60
C PRO A 206 -4.71 -45.01 -15.59
N ASP A 207 -3.41 -44.79 -15.76
CA ASP A 207 -2.39 -45.86 -15.69
C ASP A 207 -2.34 -46.54 -14.32
N LYS A 208 -2.55 -45.80 -13.20
CA LYS A 208 -2.56 -46.41 -11.87
C LYS A 208 -3.71 -47.36 -11.64
N SER A 209 -4.90 -47.02 -12.13
CA SER A 209 -6.05 -47.94 -12.04
C SER A 209 -5.84 -49.21 -12.88
N LEU A 210 -5.31 -49.06 -14.09
CA LEU A 210 -5.00 -50.20 -14.99
C LEU A 210 -3.92 -51.12 -14.37
N ILE A 211 -2.86 -50.57 -13.81
CA ILE A 211 -1.81 -51.34 -13.13
C ILE A 211 -2.38 -52.11 -11.93
N LEU A 212 -3.23 -51.46 -11.11
CA LEU A 212 -3.85 -52.10 -9.95
C LEU A 212 -4.82 -53.22 -10.38
N ASP A 213 -5.58 -53.05 -11.45
CA ASP A 213 -6.51 -54.06 -11.97
C ASP A 213 -5.75 -55.22 -12.62
N SER A 214 -4.66 -54.98 -13.34
CA SER A 214 -3.77 -56.00 -13.84
C SER A 214 -3.14 -56.83 -12.70
N LEU A 215 -2.64 -56.17 -11.68
CA LEU A 215 -2.05 -56.79 -10.49
C LEU A 215 -3.07 -57.68 -9.73
N ARG A 216 -4.34 -57.21 -9.64
CA ARG A 216 -5.45 -58.00 -9.05
C ARG A 216 -5.83 -59.23 -9.86
N THR A 217 -5.61 -59.21 -11.18
CA THR A 217 -5.93 -60.31 -12.06
C THR A 217 -4.83 -61.38 -12.09
N GLU A 218 -3.58 -61.00 -11.77
CA GLU A 218 -2.43 -61.91 -11.71
C GLU A 218 -2.20 -62.53 -10.30
N ILE A 219 -2.86 -62.02 -9.26
CA ILE A 219 -2.89 -62.59 -7.91
C ILE A 219 -4.13 -63.49 -7.73
#